data_ebd150d72d99e77e542cc5b737ed0ac5
#
_entry.id   ebd150d72d99e77e542cc5b737ed0ac5
#
_cell.length_a   1.000
_cell.length_b   1.000
_cell.length_c   1.000
_cell.angle_alpha   90.00
_cell.angle_beta   90.00
_cell.angle_gamma   90.00
#
_symmetry.space_group_name_H-M   'P 1'
#
loop_
_entity.id
_entity.type
_entity.pdbx_description
1 polymer ?
#
loop_
_entity_poly.entity_id
_entity_poly.type
_entity_poly.pdbx_seq_one_letter_code
_entity_poly.pdbx_strand_id
1 'polypeptide(L)'
;MPTRIVIMGAAGRDFHNFNTFFRGDPSSRVVAFTATQIPNIDGRRYPAELAGPLYPEGIPIHPESDLPGLVRDLAADQVVFAYSDVSHETVMHKASLVLACGADFRLIGPNASMLKAKVKVVSVCAVRTGAAGAEPALLLDPRLHAV
;
A
#
# COMPACT_ATOMS: atom_id res chain seq x y z
N MET A 1 -6.12 16.26 15.31
CA MET A 1 -6.82 15.14 14.66
C MET A 1 -5.78 14.34 13.88
N PRO A 2 -5.93 13.02 13.69
CA PRO A 2 -4.99 12.25 12.86
C PRO A 2 -5.07 12.67 11.40
N THR A 3 -3.96 12.65 10.69
CA THR A 3 -3.88 12.86 9.24
C THR A 3 -4.65 11.76 8.51
N ARG A 4 -5.64 12.15 7.69
CA ARG A 4 -6.49 11.20 6.94
C ARG A 4 -5.83 10.86 5.62
N ILE A 5 -5.66 9.57 5.36
CA ILE A 5 -4.82 9.08 4.26
C ILE A 5 -5.61 8.13 3.37
N VAL A 6 -5.53 8.34 2.07
CA VAL A 6 -5.91 7.36 1.06
C VAL A 6 -4.64 6.74 0.48
N ILE A 7 -4.58 5.41 0.39
CA ILE A 7 -3.45 4.71 -0.24
C ILE A 7 -3.88 4.21 -1.62
N MET A 8 -3.16 4.63 -2.66
CA MET A 8 -3.38 4.16 -4.03
C MET A 8 -2.69 2.82 -4.23
N GLY A 9 -3.49 1.80 -4.44
CA GLY A 9 -3.12 0.40 -4.59
C GLY A 9 -3.84 -0.48 -3.56
N ALA A 10 -4.04 -1.76 -3.89
CA ALA A 10 -4.65 -2.76 -3.01
C ALA A 10 -4.19 -4.19 -3.35
N ALA A 11 -2.89 -4.40 -3.58
CA ALA A 11 -2.38 -5.70 -4.02
C ALA A 11 -1.02 -6.14 -3.44
N GLY A 12 -0.18 -5.22 -2.95
CA GLY A 12 1.15 -5.61 -2.51
C GLY A 12 1.89 -4.51 -1.74
N ARG A 13 2.59 -3.62 -2.44
CA ARG A 13 3.40 -2.56 -1.83
C ARG A 13 2.58 -1.59 -0.97
N ASP A 14 1.36 -1.37 -1.33
CA ASP A 14 0.34 -0.60 -0.64
C ASP A 14 0.00 -1.20 0.73
N PHE A 15 -0.31 -2.50 0.79
CA PHE A 15 -0.54 -3.20 2.06
C PHE A 15 0.76 -3.29 2.88
N HIS A 16 1.91 -3.45 2.24
CA HIS A 16 3.20 -3.40 2.92
C HIS A 16 3.41 -2.02 3.56
N ASN A 17 3.20 -0.92 2.82
CA ASN A 17 3.31 0.44 3.34
C ASN A 17 2.33 0.68 4.51
N PHE A 18 1.11 0.20 4.39
CA PHE A 18 0.14 0.26 5.48
C PHE A 18 0.68 -0.45 6.73
N ASN A 19 1.06 -1.72 6.59
CA ASN A 19 1.45 -2.58 7.71
C ASN A 19 2.73 -2.10 8.41
N THR A 20 3.68 -1.53 7.66
CA THR A 20 4.98 -1.14 8.21
C THR A 20 5.03 0.32 8.66
N PHE A 21 4.21 1.20 8.09
CA PHE A 21 4.31 2.63 8.32
C PHE A 21 3.08 3.24 9.02
N PHE A 22 1.86 2.80 8.68
CA PHE A 22 0.64 3.45 9.17
C PHE A 22 -0.16 2.65 10.20
N ARG A 23 -0.06 1.33 10.18
CA ARG A 23 -0.93 0.43 10.97
C ARG A 23 -0.94 0.73 12.48
N GLY A 24 0.22 1.06 13.03
CA GLY A 24 0.40 1.32 14.46
C GLY A 24 0.56 2.79 14.81
N ASP A 25 0.43 3.69 13.85
CA ASP A 25 0.64 5.13 14.04
C ASP A 25 -0.69 5.83 14.38
N PRO A 26 -0.89 6.30 15.62
CA PRO A 26 -2.11 6.99 16.02
C PRO A 26 -2.22 8.41 15.44
N SER A 27 -1.12 8.97 14.91
CA SER A 27 -1.12 10.28 14.25
C SER A 27 -1.67 10.22 12.82
N SER A 28 -1.83 9.01 12.28
CA SER A 28 -2.30 8.75 10.92
C SER A 28 -3.55 7.87 10.92
N ARG A 29 -4.46 8.13 9.99
CA ARG A 29 -5.66 7.32 9.78
C ARG A 29 -5.83 6.98 8.31
N VAL A 30 -5.54 5.76 7.91
CA VAL A 30 -5.85 5.29 6.56
C VAL A 30 -7.36 5.07 6.44
N VAL A 31 -8.00 5.86 5.58
CA VAL A 31 -9.45 5.88 5.44
C VAL A 31 -9.96 5.06 4.27
N ALA A 32 -9.10 4.82 3.26
CA ALA A 32 -9.41 3.97 2.12
C ALA A 32 -8.14 3.50 1.41
N PHE A 33 -8.27 2.37 0.71
CA PHE A 33 -7.39 1.99 -0.40
C PHE A 33 -8.12 2.23 -1.72
N THR A 34 -7.35 2.45 -2.81
CA THR A 34 -7.92 2.37 -4.15
C THR A 34 -7.24 1.26 -4.96
N ALA A 35 -7.93 0.70 -5.93
CA ALA A 35 -7.37 -0.32 -6.81
C ALA A 35 -7.75 -0.06 -8.26
N THR A 36 -6.81 -0.35 -9.15
CA THR A 36 -7.05 -0.47 -10.59
C THR A 36 -7.34 -1.92 -10.94
N GLN A 37 -8.31 -2.16 -11.82
CA GLN A 37 -8.52 -3.43 -12.52
C GLN A 37 -8.76 -4.69 -11.65
N ILE A 38 -9.25 -4.55 -10.42
CA ILE A 38 -9.71 -5.71 -9.66
C ILE A 38 -11.20 -5.93 -9.94
N PRO A 39 -11.58 -7.01 -10.62
CA PRO A 39 -13.00 -7.32 -10.83
C PRO A 39 -13.74 -7.50 -9.49
N ASN A 40 -14.98 -7.01 -9.42
CA ASN A 40 -15.84 -7.14 -8.23
C ASN A 40 -15.20 -6.56 -6.95
N ILE A 41 -14.68 -5.33 -7.06
CA ILE A 41 -14.04 -4.65 -5.92
C ILE A 41 -15.07 -4.07 -4.95
N ASP A 42 -16.30 -3.88 -5.39
CA ASP A 42 -17.37 -3.29 -4.58
C ASP A 42 -17.59 -4.07 -3.29
N GLY A 43 -17.56 -3.35 -2.18
CA GLY A 43 -17.71 -3.92 -0.84
C GLY A 43 -16.49 -4.64 -0.28
N ARG A 44 -15.37 -4.71 -1.01
CA ARG A 44 -14.14 -5.30 -0.46
C ARG A 44 -13.50 -4.38 0.58
N ARG A 45 -12.94 -5.04 1.60
CA ARG A 45 -12.23 -4.35 2.69
C ARG A 45 -10.91 -5.07 2.95
N TYR A 46 -9.92 -4.31 3.35
CA TYR A 46 -8.76 -4.88 4.04
C TYR A 46 -9.21 -5.38 5.40
N PRO A 47 -9.02 -6.67 5.74
CA PRO A 47 -9.64 -7.28 6.91
C PRO A 47 -9.25 -6.62 8.23
N ALA A 48 -10.20 -6.52 9.15
CA ALA A 48 -9.99 -5.92 10.47
C ALA A 48 -8.91 -6.64 11.28
N GLU A 49 -8.85 -7.98 11.18
CA GLU A 49 -7.87 -8.82 11.86
C GLU A 49 -6.44 -8.47 11.44
N LEU A 50 -6.24 -8.08 10.17
CA LEU A 50 -4.94 -7.68 9.63
C LEU A 50 -4.68 -6.19 9.83
N ALA A 51 -5.74 -5.38 9.85
CA ALA A 51 -5.64 -3.93 9.99
C ALA A 51 -5.25 -3.50 11.42
N GLY A 52 -5.62 -4.30 12.42
CA GLY A 52 -5.27 -4.07 13.82
C GLY A 52 -6.25 -3.18 14.59
N PRO A 53 -5.98 -2.93 15.88
CA PRO A 53 -6.97 -2.36 16.82
C PRO A 53 -7.40 -0.93 16.47
N LEU A 54 -6.60 -0.18 15.72
CA LEU A 54 -6.98 1.15 15.25
C LEU A 54 -8.03 1.10 14.11
N TYR A 55 -8.30 -0.08 13.53
CA TYR A 55 -9.18 -0.27 12.39
C TYR A 55 -10.16 -1.45 12.62
N PRO A 56 -11.05 -1.37 13.62
CA PRO A 56 -11.90 -2.49 14.04
C PRO A 56 -12.87 -2.96 12.94
N GLU A 57 -13.15 -2.12 11.95
CA GLU A 57 -14.02 -2.45 10.82
C GLU A 57 -13.22 -2.79 9.55
N GLY A 58 -11.89 -2.85 9.64
CA GLY A 58 -11.03 -2.91 8.45
C GLY A 58 -11.05 -1.62 7.64
N ILE A 59 -10.44 -1.64 6.45
CA ILE A 59 -10.30 -0.45 5.60
C ILE A 59 -10.97 -0.71 4.24
N PRO A 60 -11.90 0.14 3.78
CA PRO A 60 -12.58 -0.06 2.51
C PRO A 60 -11.61 0.08 1.33
N ILE A 61 -11.89 -0.68 0.26
CA ILE A 61 -11.16 -0.63 -1.01
C ILE A 61 -12.14 -0.15 -2.08
N HIS A 62 -11.79 0.90 -2.80
CA HIS A 62 -12.62 1.53 -3.81
C HIS A 62 -11.97 1.45 -5.20
N PRO A 63 -12.74 1.58 -6.28
CA PRO A 63 -12.17 1.80 -7.60
C PRO A 63 -11.32 3.09 -7.63
N GLU A 64 -10.20 3.06 -8.34
CA GLU A 64 -9.33 4.24 -8.42
C GLU A 64 -10.00 5.42 -9.16
N SER A 65 -10.96 5.14 -10.04
CA SER A 65 -11.80 6.17 -10.69
C SER A 65 -12.48 7.11 -9.69
N ASP A 66 -12.75 6.61 -8.49
CA ASP A 66 -13.48 7.34 -7.45
C ASP A 66 -12.57 8.25 -6.61
N LEU A 67 -11.25 8.20 -6.85
CA LEU A 67 -10.26 8.95 -6.06
C LEU A 67 -10.62 10.42 -5.82
N PRO A 68 -11.06 11.22 -6.82
CA PRO A 68 -11.43 12.61 -6.58
C PRO A 68 -12.62 12.78 -5.62
N GLY A 69 -13.58 11.87 -5.68
CA GLY A 69 -14.71 11.81 -4.74
C GLY A 69 -14.23 11.43 -3.34
N LEU A 70 -13.44 10.38 -3.23
CA LEU A 70 -12.91 9.87 -1.96
C LEU A 70 -12.09 10.93 -1.22
N VAL A 71 -11.25 11.71 -1.93
CA VAL A 71 -10.48 12.79 -1.30
C VAL A 71 -11.40 13.80 -0.65
N ARG A 72 -12.46 14.22 -1.33
CA ARG A 72 -13.42 15.19 -0.80
C ARG A 72 -14.30 14.61 0.32
N ASP A 73 -14.95 13.48 0.03
CA ASP A 73 -15.99 12.90 0.89
C ASP A 73 -15.42 12.34 2.19
N LEU A 74 -14.19 11.81 2.13
CA LEU A 74 -13.46 11.34 3.29
C LEU A 74 -12.58 12.41 3.92
N ALA A 75 -12.59 13.65 3.41
CA ALA A 75 -11.71 14.74 3.84
C ALA A 75 -10.26 14.23 4.01
N ALA A 76 -9.71 13.62 2.95
CA ALA A 76 -8.36 13.09 2.98
C ALA A 76 -7.34 14.23 2.89
N ASP A 77 -6.43 14.27 3.85
CA ASP A 77 -5.34 15.25 3.87
C ASP A 77 -4.21 14.86 2.92
N GLN A 78 -4.03 13.54 2.72
CA GLN A 78 -2.90 13.01 1.97
C GLN A 78 -3.29 11.76 1.17
N VAL A 79 -2.73 11.67 -0.03
CA VAL A 79 -2.81 10.46 -0.87
C VAL A 79 -1.40 9.88 -1.03
N VAL A 80 -1.23 8.63 -0.62
CA VAL A 80 0.02 7.88 -0.75
C VAL A 80 -0.04 7.04 -2.01
N PHE A 81 0.89 7.25 -2.92
CA PHE A 81 1.03 6.49 -4.15
C PHE A 81 1.92 5.26 -3.91
N ALA A 82 1.39 4.07 -4.10
CA ALA A 82 2.07 2.82 -3.80
C ALA A 82 2.24 1.87 -4.99
N TYR A 83 1.95 2.32 -6.21
CA TYR A 83 2.24 1.53 -7.40
C TYR A 83 3.74 1.50 -7.70
N SER A 84 4.20 0.38 -8.24
CA SER A 84 5.51 0.19 -8.83
C SER A 84 5.36 -0.13 -10.32
N ASP A 85 6.43 0.03 -11.08
CA ASP A 85 6.45 -0.29 -12.51
C ASP A 85 5.47 0.54 -13.36
N VAL A 86 5.40 1.83 -13.06
CA VAL A 86 4.62 2.81 -13.81
C VAL A 86 5.51 3.93 -14.35
N SER A 87 5.09 4.58 -15.44
CA SER A 87 5.85 5.69 -16.02
C SER A 87 5.85 6.93 -15.12
N HIS A 88 6.88 7.77 -15.24
CA HIS A 88 6.94 9.06 -14.54
C HIS A 88 5.76 9.96 -14.89
N GLU A 89 5.29 9.91 -16.13
CA GLU A 89 4.11 10.63 -16.59
C GLU A 89 2.86 10.22 -15.82
N THR A 90 2.65 8.92 -15.63
CA THR A 90 1.53 8.40 -14.82
C THR A 90 1.60 8.93 -13.38
N VAL A 91 2.79 8.91 -12.76
CA VAL A 91 2.98 9.42 -11.40
C VAL A 91 2.61 10.91 -11.34
N MET A 92 3.09 11.72 -12.30
CA MET A 92 2.83 13.16 -12.32
C MET A 92 1.38 13.50 -12.63
N HIS A 93 0.70 12.75 -13.51
CA HIS A 93 -0.74 12.92 -13.73
C HIS A 93 -1.54 12.64 -12.46
N LYS A 94 -1.21 11.56 -11.72
CA LYS A 94 -1.86 11.25 -10.45
C LYS A 94 -1.58 12.32 -9.38
N ALA A 95 -0.34 12.79 -9.29
CA ALA A 95 0.03 13.87 -8.38
C ALA A 95 -0.78 15.13 -8.67
N SER A 96 -0.86 15.56 -9.93
CA SER A 96 -1.62 16.74 -10.34
C SER A 96 -3.11 16.61 -10.01
N LEU A 97 -3.69 15.42 -10.23
CA LEU A 97 -5.08 15.14 -9.89
C LEU A 97 -5.34 15.26 -8.38
N VAL A 98 -4.47 14.66 -7.56
CA VAL A 98 -4.58 14.69 -6.09
C VAL A 98 -4.46 16.11 -5.56
N LEU A 99 -3.46 16.86 -6.03
CA LEU A 99 -3.26 18.26 -5.64
C LEU A 99 -4.46 19.14 -6.05
N ALA A 100 -5.02 18.92 -7.24
CA ALA A 100 -6.23 19.62 -7.67
C ALA A 100 -7.46 19.29 -6.81
N CYS A 101 -7.48 18.13 -6.15
CA CYS A 101 -8.53 17.76 -5.19
C CYS A 101 -8.30 18.33 -3.78
N GLY A 102 -7.14 18.95 -3.53
CA GLY A 102 -6.82 19.61 -2.25
C GLY A 102 -6.09 18.73 -1.24
N ALA A 103 -5.62 17.55 -1.62
CA ALA A 103 -4.81 16.68 -0.77
C ALA A 103 -3.32 16.70 -1.18
N ASP A 104 -2.43 16.40 -0.23
CA ASP A 104 -1.02 16.21 -0.51
C ASP A 104 -0.78 14.89 -1.23
N PHE A 105 0.21 14.86 -2.13
CA PHE A 105 0.66 13.65 -2.80
C PHE A 105 1.99 13.17 -2.22
N ARG A 106 2.06 11.90 -1.83
CA ARG A 106 3.24 11.36 -1.16
C ARG A 106 3.74 10.07 -1.78
N LEU A 107 5.06 10.00 -1.95
CA LEU A 107 5.81 8.77 -2.23
C LEU A 107 6.55 8.34 -0.97
N ILE A 108 6.40 7.07 -0.57
CA ILE A 108 7.14 6.51 0.57
C ILE A 108 8.39 5.82 0.05
N GLY A 109 9.55 6.32 0.49
CA GLY A 109 10.84 5.74 0.15
C GLY A 109 11.07 4.40 0.89
N PRO A 110 11.97 3.55 0.34
CA PRO A 110 12.23 2.23 0.90
C PRO A 110 12.74 2.26 2.35
N ASN A 111 13.54 3.25 2.72
CA ASN A 111 14.08 3.36 4.09
C ASN A 111 13.00 3.50 5.15
N ALA A 112 11.86 4.09 4.82
CA ALA A 112 10.75 4.30 5.75
C ALA A 112 9.89 3.03 5.94
N SER A 113 9.84 2.16 4.93
CA SER A 113 9.00 0.96 4.93
C SER A 113 9.77 -0.36 4.95
N MET A 114 11.11 -0.31 4.93
CA MET A 114 11.95 -1.50 4.92
C MET A 114 11.96 -2.18 6.30
N LEU A 115 11.70 -3.48 6.33
CA LEU A 115 11.87 -4.30 7.52
C LEU A 115 13.36 -4.52 7.78
N LYS A 116 13.81 -4.24 9.02
CA LYS A 116 15.18 -4.46 9.45
C LYS A 116 15.30 -5.86 10.06
N ALA A 117 16.04 -6.74 9.41
CA ALA A 117 16.36 -8.05 9.97
C ALA A 117 17.49 -7.94 11.00
N LYS A 118 17.38 -8.75 12.07
CA LYS A 118 18.44 -8.89 13.08
C LYS A 118 19.45 -9.99 12.74
N VAL A 119 19.20 -10.73 11.68
CA VAL A 119 19.99 -11.88 11.20
C VAL A 119 20.44 -11.64 9.76
N LYS A 120 21.38 -12.48 9.29
CA LYS A 120 21.80 -12.45 7.88
C LYS A 120 20.61 -12.77 6.97
N VAL A 121 20.42 -11.95 5.94
CA VAL A 121 19.31 -12.10 4.98
C VAL A 121 19.88 -12.48 3.61
N VAL A 122 19.30 -13.49 3.01
CA VAL A 122 19.48 -13.84 1.61
C VAL A 122 18.19 -13.53 0.89
N SER A 123 18.25 -12.58 -0.04
CA SER A 123 17.07 -12.18 -0.83
C SER A 123 17.10 -12.81 -2.22
N VAL A 124 16.02 -13.45 -2.59
CA VAL A 124 15.75 -13.86 -3.97
C VAL A 124 14.80 -12.84 -4.57
N CYS A 125 15.30 -12.06 -5.52
CA CYS A 125 14.56 -10.96 -6.11
C CYS A 125 14.14 -11.26 -7.54
N ALA A 126 12.88 -10.96 -7.87
CA ALA A 126 12.40 -10.86 -9.24
C ALA A 126 12.27 -9.39 -9.61
N VAL A 127 12.84 -8.98 -10.74
CA VAL A 127 12.75 -7.59 -11.23
C VAL A 127 11.47 -7.32 -12.02
N ARG A 128 10.69 -8.38 -12.29
CA ARG A 128 9.43 -8.30 -13.04
C ARG A 128 8.49 -9.40 -12.54
N THR A 129 7.18 -9.13 -12.53
CA THR A 129 6.15 -10.13 -12.26
C THR A 129 6.33 -11.34 -13.19
N GLY A 130 6.39 -12.56 -12.63
CA GLY A 130 6.62 -13.81 -13.36
C GLY A 130 8.09 -14.11 -13.73
N ALA A 131 9.05 -13.26 -13.38
CA ALA A 131 10.48 -13.49 -13.66
C ALA A 131 11.13 -14.46 -12.67
N ALA A 132 10.66 -14.52 -11.43
CA ALA A 132 10.97 -15.62 -10.53
C ALA A 132 9.88 -16.68 -10.69
N GLY A 133 10.24 -17.85 -11.21
CA GLY A 133 9.33 -18.99 -11.21
C GLY A 133 8.76 -19.23 -9.80
N ALA A 134 7.61 -19.87 -9.69
CA ALA A 134 6.85 -20.04 -8.45
C ALA A 134 7.59 -20.76 -7.29
N GLU A 135 8.84 -21.17 -7.47
CA GLU A 135 9.55 -22.05 -6.53
C GLU A 135 10.98 -21.64 -6.10
N PRO A 136 11.35 -20.38 -5.91
CA PRO A 136 12.66 -20.08 -5.31
C PRO A 136 12.78 -20.55 -3.86
N ALA A 137 11.66 -20.74 -3.17
CA ALA A 137 11.64 -21.19 -1.78
C ALA A 137 12.04 -22.66 -1.59
N LEU A 138 11.89 -23.50 -2.60
CA LEU A 138 12.29 -24.92 -2.55
C LEU A 138 13.79 -25.13 -2.73
N LEU A 139 14.53 -24.12 -3.19
CA LEU A 139 15.98 -24.19 -3.39
C LEU A 139 16.78 -23.67 -2.17
N LEU A 140 16.11 -23.09 -1.17
CA LEU A 140 16.76 -22.66 0.05
C LEU A 140 16.92 -23.85 1.01
N ASP A 141 18.13 -24.05 1.54
CA ASP A 141 18.43 -25.05 2.57
C ASP A 141 17.36 -24.93 3.70
N PRO A 142 16.68 -26.04 4.07
CA PRO A 142 15.70 -26.04 5.15
C PRO A 142 16.23 -25.47 6.48
N ARG A 143 17.54 -25.46 6.67
CA ARG A 143 18.21 -24.89 7.84
C ARG A 143 18.14 -23.33 7.87
N LEU A 144 17.78 -22.69 6.76
CA LEU A 144 17.59 -21.24 6.70
C LEU A 144 16.20 -20.80 7.19
N HIS A 145 15.29 -21.76 7.40
CA HIS A 145 13.94 -21.50 7.92
C HIS A 145 13.83 -21.58 9.45
N ALA A 146 14.92 -21.85 10.15
CA ALA A 146 14.94 -22.07 11.59
C ALA A 146 15.47 -20.86 12.37
N VAL A 147 14.93 -19.65 12.09
CA VAL A 147 15.17 -18.48 12.96
C VAL A 147 13.90 -17.66 13.04
#